data_ce6cf7f8c52001ad42f515b9ea7050bb
#
_entry.id   ce6cf7f8c52001ad42f515b9ea7050bb
#
_cell.length_a   1.000
_cell.length_b   1.000
_cell.length_c   1.000
_cell.angle_alpha   90.00
_cell.angle_beta   90.00
_cell.angle_gamma   90.00
#
_symmetry.space_group_name_H-M   'P 1'
#
loop_
_entity.id
_entity.type
_entity.pdbx_description
1 polymer ?
#
loop_
_entity_poly.entity_id
_entity_poly.type
_entity_poly.pdbx_seq_one_letter_code
_entity_poly.pdbx_strand_id
1 'polypeptide(L)'
;MQAEQKAKTRKHTEFPIPVQRPDYPKGTLDLEVDPEGNLWLSHMFQSGIVKFDKKTQTFQAFPLPADLVNEDSQQSMVGPQRWTVDRKLWLNDAGIPGMHRLDMATGKFETWKPYESMKGPHSVYGIYADSRNNIFFMDFGGESVGRIDAKTRKLTLYPTPTPRSRPRRGRMDGEDRIWFAEWRAEKIGMFDTRTETFREWPVPTPYTAPYDVVRDKSGKVWTAGMNTDRILRVDLESGEYAEYPLPSQTNIRRVFIDDATLPPTFWVGNNHHATLVKVEPLD
;
A
#
# COMPACT_ATOMS: atom_id res chain seq x y z
N MET A 1 17.66 33.56 -13.37
CA MET A 1 18.76 32.62 -13.02
C MET A 1 18.27 31.77 -11.87
N GLN A 2 17.89 30.53 -12.14
CA GLN A 2 17.63 29.56 -11.07
C GLN A 2 18.99 29.22 -10.45
N ALA A 3 19.11 29.43 -9.14
CA ALA A 3 20.28 28.97 -8.42
C ALA A 3 20.34 27.43 -8.53
N GLU A 4 21.42 26.93 -9.10
CA GLU A 4 21.73 25.50 -9.04
C GLU A 4 21.72 25.04 -7.58
N GLN A 5 20.69 24.32 -7.20
CA GLN A 5 20.65 23.67 -5.89
C GLN A 5 21.73 22.59 -5.90
N LYS A 6 22.89 22.89 -5.34
CA LYS A 6 23.95 21.88 -5.17
C LYS A 6 23.38 20.73 -4.35
N ALA A 7 23.33 19.56 -4.98
CA ALA A 7 22.89 18.33 -4.32
C ALA A 7 23.71 18.12 -3.03
N LYS A 8 23.03 18.08 -1.88
CA LYS A 8 23.66 17.83 -0.58
C LYS A 8 23.92 16.35 -0.32
N THR A 9 23.74 15.50 -1.32
CA THR A 9 23.94 14.05 -1.22
C THR A 9 25.43 13.74 -1.26
N ARG A 10 25.95 13.13 -0.20
CA ARG A 10 27.36 12.72 -0.13
C ARG A 10 27.71 11.61 -1.12
N LYS A 11 26.79 10.69 -1.33
CA LYS A 11 26.91 9.57 -2.27
C LYS A 11 25.52 9.02 -2.60
N HIS A 12 25.27 8.69 -3.86
CA HIS A 12 24.17 7.83 -4.26
C HIS A 12 24.72 6.65 -5.05
N THR A 13 24.01 5.54 -4.99
CA THR A 13 24.34 4.34 -5.76
C THR A 13 23.06 3.79 -6.34
N GLU A 14 23.05 3.57 -7.63
CA GLU A 14 21.92 2.96 -8.33
C GLU A 14 22.24 1.50 -8.62
N PHE A 15 21.28 0.63 -8.35
CA PHE A 15 21.35 -0.79 -8.64
C PHE A 15 20.35 -1.12 -9.74
N PRO A 16 20.78 -1.36 -10.98
CA PRO A 16 19.89 -1.70 -12.07
C PRO A 16 19.17 -3.03 -11.79
N ILE A 17 17.82 -2.98 -11.79
CA ILE A 17 17.02 -4.18 -11.57
C ILE A 17 17.02 -5.04 -12.82
N PRO A 18 17.21 -6.37 -12.70
CA PRO A 18 17.21 -7.29 -13.84
C PRO A 18 15.89 -7.27 -14.59
N VAL A 19 15.99 -7.28 -15.92
CA VAL A 19 14.81 -7.32 -16.79
C VAL A 19 14.35 -8.76 -16.96
N GLN A 20 13.07 -9.02 -16.71
CA GLN A 20 12.43 -10.32 -16.89
C GLN A 20 11.64 -10.39 -18.20
N ARG A 21 11.08 -9.26 -18.64
CA ARG A 21 10.28 -9.09 -19.86
C ARG A 21 10.85 -7.92 -20.66
N PRO A 22 11.71 -8.17 -21.68
CA PRO A 22 12.43 -7.10 -22.40
C PRO A 22 11.53 -6.07 -23.08
N ASP A 23 10.36 -6.51 -23.53
CA ASP A 23 9.40 -5.66 -24.30
C ASP A 23 8.46 -4.84 -23.42
N TYR A 24 8.58 -4.96 -22.09
CA TYR A 24 7.71 -4.26 -21.14
C TYR A 24 8.46 -3.19 -20.35
N PRO A 25 7.77 -2.13 -19.92
CA PRO A 25 8.36 -1.07 -19.12
C PRO A 25 9.04 -1.62 -17.85
N LYS A 26 10.13 -1.01 -17.50
CA LYS A 26 10.82 -1.24 -16.22
C LYS A 26 10.21 -0.34 -15.16
N GLY A 27 10.04 -0.83 -13.96
CA GLY A 27 9.58 -0.01 -12.85
C GLY A 27 9.21 -0.83 -11.64
N THR A 28 9.40 -0.23 -10.49
CA THR A 28 8.98 -0.78 -9.20
C THR A 28 7.94 0.15 -8.59
N LEU A 29 6.99 -0.40 -7.86
CA LEU A 29 5.99 0.42 -7.18
C LEU A 29 6.15 0.38 -5.66
N ASP A 30 6.35 -0.77 -5.09
CA ASP A 30 6.43 -0.97 -3.66
C ASP A 30 7.70 -1.72 -3.28
N LEU A 31 8.12 -1.50 -2.03
CA LEU A 31 9.30 -2.10 -1.44
C LEU A 31 8.99 -2.51 -0.01
N GLU A 32 9.38 -3.72 0.35
CA GLU A 32 9.35 -4.23 1.72
C GLU A 32 10.73 -4.70 2.15
N VAL A 33 10.98 -4.65 3.46
CA VAL A 33 12.23 -5.09 4.06
C VAL A 33 11.97 -6.33 4.88
N ASP A 34 12.66 -7.44 4.58
CA ASP A 34 12.53 -8.66 5.37
C ASP A 34 13.31 -8.59 6.70
N PRO A 35 13.06 -9.51 7.65
CA PRO A 35 13.77 -9.53 8.93
C PRO A 35 15.30 -9.67 8.81
N GLU A 36 15.79 -10.22 7.72
CA GLU A 36 17.21 -10.34 7.42
C GLU A 36 17.81 -9.08 6.81
N GLY A 37 16.94 -8.09 6.52
CA GLY A 37 17.31 -6.79 5.97
C GLY A 37 17.42 -6.75 4.46
N ASN A 38 16.98 -7.78 3.74
CA ASN A 38 16.91 -7.74 2.28
C ASN A 38 15.72 -6.92 1.82
N LEU A 39 15.80 -6.36 0.62
CA LEU A 39 14.72 -5.58 0.01
C LEU A 39 13.95 -6.45 -0.98
N TRP A 40 12.63 -6.40 -0.88
CA TRP A 40 11.71 -7.07 -1.79
C TRP A 40 10.93 -6.03 -2.56
N LEU A 41 11.09 -6.03 -3.87
CA LEU A 41 10.51 -5.02 -4.75
C LEU A 41 9.48 -5.66 -5.68
N SER A 42 8.35 -5.02 -5.82
CA SER A 42 7.43 -5.35 -6.90
C SER A 42 8.00 -4.85 -8.22
N HIS A 43 7.90 -5.67 -9.24
CA HIS A 43 8.38 -5.34 -10.57
C HIS A 43 7.17 -5.24 -11.52
N MET A 44 6.48 -4.10 -11.48
CA MET A 44 5.11 -3.91 -11.95
C MET A 44 4.78 -4.59 -13.29
N PHE A 45 5.46 -4.16 -14.34
CA PHE A 45 5.18 -4.66 -15.70
C PHE A 45 6.04 -5.86 -16.08
N GLN A 46 6.93 -6.28 -15.21
CA GLN A 46 7.86 -7.37 -15.44
C GLN A 46 7.37 -8.72 -14.90
N SER A 47 6.13 -8.74 -14.39
CA SER A 47 5.43 -9.95 -13.92
C SER A 47 6.19 -10.75 -12.88
N GLY A 48 6.47 -10.12 -11.74
CA GLY A 48 7.13 -10.83 -10.65
C GLY A 48 7.61 -9.94 -9.53
N ILE A 49 8.47 -10.51 -8.73
CA ILE A 49 9.13 -9.87 -7.60
C ILE A 49 10.63 -10.02 -7.76
N VAL A 50 11.34 -9.06 -7.20
CA VAL A 50 12.80 -9.07 -7.15
C VAL A 50 13.25 -8.90 -5.72
N LYS A 51 14.11 -9.78 -5.24
CA LYS A 51 14.84 -9.64 -3.98
C LYS A 51 16.19 -8.98 -4.25
N PHE A 52 16.54 -7.99 -3.46
CA PHE A 52 17.87 -7.42 -3.40
C PHE A 52 18.54 -7.78 -2.07
N ASP A 53 19.60 -8.52 -2.14
CA ASP A 53 20.46 -8.82 -0.98
C ASP A 53 21.40 -7.65 -0.74
N LYS A 54 21.22 -6.95 0.38
CA LYS A 54 22.04 -5.77 0.71
C LYS A 54 23.49 -6.10 1.05
N LYS A 55 23.79 -7.34 1.47
CA LYS A 55 25.15 -7.75 1.83
C LYS A 55 25.99 -8.05 0.60
N THR A 56 25.41 -8.81 -0.33
CA THR A 56 26.08 -9.18 -1.58
C THR A 56 25.86 -8.18 -2.70
N GLN A 57 24.89 -7.28 -2.54
CA GLN A 57 24.45 -6.32 -3.55
C GLN A 57 23.99 -6.98 -4.85
N THR A 58 23.36 -8.14 -4.74
CA THR A 58 22.88 -8.92 -5.89
C THR A 58 21.36 -9.01 -5.90
N PHE A 59 20.81 -9.17 -7.11
CA PHE A 59 19.38 -9.40 -7.31
C PHE A 59 19.09 -10.88 -7.56
N GLN A 60 17.94 -11.31 -7.05
CA GLN A 60 17.29 -12.57 -7.40
C GLN A 60 15.87 -12.29 -7.86
N ALA A 61 15.53 -12.75 -9.07
CA ALA A 61 14.19 -12.61 -9.61
C ALA A 61 13.31 -13.82 -9.30
N PHE A 62 12.04 -13.55 -9.04
CA PHE A 62 10.98 -14.52 -8.82
C PHE A 62 9.86 -14.20 -9.81
N PRO A 63 9.91 -14.72 -11.04
CA PRO A 63 8.87 -14.52 -12.03
C PRO A 63 7.59 -15.24 -11.63
N LEU A 64 6.43 -14.66 -11.94
CA LEU A 64 5.16 -15.35 -11.84
C LEU A 64 5.13 -16.56 -12.80
N PRO A 65 4.38 -17.62 -12.48
CA PRO A 65 4.11 -18.71 -13.41
C PRO A 65 3.59 -18.19 -14.75
N ALA A 66 4.05 -18.78 -15.85
CA ALA A 66 3.80 -18.26 -17.19
C ALA A 66 2.29 -18.21 -17.56
N ASP A 67 1.49 -19.14 -17.02
CA ASP A 67 0.05 -19.20 -17.19
C ASP A 67 -0.73 -18.08 -16.47
N LEU A 68 -0.05 -17.34 -15.57
CA LEU A 68 -0.59 -16.20 -14.84
C LEU A 68 -0.14 -14.86 -15.44
N VAL A 69 0.76 -14.89 -16.40
CA VAL A 69 1.26 -13.68 -17.07
C VAL A 69 0.38 -13.37 -18.27
N ASN A 70 -0.14 -12.16 -18.34
CA ASN A 70 -0.87 -11.65 -19.49
C ASN A 70 -0.28 -10.33 -19.99
N GLU A 71 -0.71 -9.88 -21.18
CA GLU A 71 -0.18 -8.68 -21.83
C GLU A 71 -0.62 -7.39 -21.13
N ASP A 72 -1.79 -7.39 -20.50
CA ASP A 72 -2.38 -6.20 -19.87
C ASP A 72 -1.98 -6.04 -18.40
N SER A 73 -1.16 -6.90 -17.86
CA SER A 73 -0.97 -6.98 -16.44
C SER A 73 0.02 -5.94 -15.89
N GLN A 74 -0.52 -4.89 -15.35
CA GLN A 74 0.14 -4.20 -14.27
C GLN A 74 0.13 -5.13 -13.07
N GLN A 75 1.24 -5.75 -12.76
CA GLN A 75 1.31 -6.73 -11.70
C GLN A 75 2.06 -6.22 -10.50
N SER A 76 1.62 -6.75 -9.38
CA SER A 76 2.31 -6.83 -8.12
C SER A 76 2.66 -5.53 -7.44
N MET A 77 1.74 -5.13 -6.59
CA MET A 77 2.10 -4.30 -5.44
C MET A 77 2.34 -5.23 -4.25
N VAL A 78 3.52 -5.16 -3.68
CA VAL A 78 3.82 -5.82 -2.40
C VAL A 78 3.13 -5.03 -1.30
N GLY A 79 2.25 -5.68 -0.55
CA GLY A 79 1.61 -5.05 0.60
C GLY A 79 2.50 -5.06 1.84
N PRO A 80 2.22 -4.21 2.84
CA PRO A 80 2.88 -4.26 4.14
C PRO A 80 2.78 -5.64 4.78
N GLN A 81 3.91 -6.21 5.19
CA GLN A 81 4.01 -7.57 5.66
C GLN A 81 4.18 -7.66 7.17
N ARG A 82 3.62 -8.72 7.76
CA ARG A 82 3.96 -9.18 9.10
C ARG A 82 4.84 -10.43 9.00
N TRP A 83 6.11 -10.22 8.76
CA TRP A 83 7.10 -11.27 8.51
C TRP A 83 7.18 -12.35 9.59
N THR A 84 6.79 -12.04 10.81
CA THR A 84 6.80 -12.98 11.93
C THR A 84 5.73 -14.05 11.84
N VAL A 85 4.77 -13.94 10.96
CA VAL A 85 3.61 -14.82 10.91
C VAL A 85 3.88 -16.07 10.07
N ASP A 86 4.18 -15.95 8.78
CA ASP A 86 4.42 -17.12 7.91
C ASP A 86 5.66 -17.01 7.02
N ARG A 87 6.37 -15.88 7.07
CA ARG A 87 7.56 -15.59 6.25
C ARG A 87 7.29 -15.71 4.75
N LYS A 88 6.09 -15.37 4.34
CA LYS A 88 5.70 -15.37 2.93
C LYS A 88 5.36 -13.94 2.49
N LEU A 89 5.53 -13.69 1.22
CA LEU A 89 5.29 -12.38 0.64
C LEU A 89 3.99 -12.39 -0.14
N TRP A 90 3.06 -11.52 0.25
CA TRP A 90 1.79 -11.34 -0.45
C TRP A 90 1.87 -10.16 -1.42
N LEU A 91 1.27 -10.36 -2.57
CA LEU A 91 1.16 -9.34 -3.61
C LEU A 91 -0.19 -9.44 -4.31
N ASN A 92 -0.73 -8.29 -4.70
CA ASN A 92 -1.90 -8.26 -5.57
C ASN A 92 -1.49 -8.43 -7.03
N ASP A 93 -2.45 -8.81 -7.86
CA ASP A 93 -2.31 -8.82 -9.30
C ASP A 93 -3.49 -8.05 -9.91
N ALA A 94 -3.20 -6.99 -10.63
CA ALA A 94 -4.22 -6.17 -11.28
C ALA A 94 -4.68 -6.76 -12.63
N GLY A 95 -3.87 -7.61 -13.24
CA GLY A 95 -4.20 -8.27 -14.51
C GLY A 95 -5.18 -9.42 -14.36
N ILE A 96 -5.09 -10.14 -13.25
CA ILE A 96 -6.09 -11.10 -12.81
C ILE A 96 -6.64 -10.58 -11.48
N PRO A 97 -7.94 -10.31 -11.30
CA PRO A 97 -8.47 -9.83 -10.02
C PRO A 97 -8.17 -10.81 -8.88
N GLY A 98 -6.91 -10.82 -8.43
CA GLY A 98 -6.38 -11.84 -7.55
C GLY A 98 -5.18 -11.39 -6.75
N MET A 99 -4.59 -12.36 -6.08
CA MET A 99 -3.40 -12.18 -5.27
C MET A 99 -2.51 -13.42 -5.31
N HIS A 100 -1.24 -13.21 -5.09
CA HIS A 100 -0.24 -14.26 -5.01
C HIS A 100 0.44 -14.25 -3.64
N ARG A 101 0.91 -15.41 -3.23
CA ARG A 101 1.76 -15.57 -2.07
C ARG A 101 3.05 -16.28 -2.50
N LEU A 102 4.18 -15.60 -2.34
CA LEU A 102 5.50 -16.17 -2.59
C LEU A 102 6.04 -16.81 -1.32
N ASP A 103 6.36 -18.09 -1.39
CA ASP A 103 7.21 -18.74 -0.40
C ASP A 103 8.67 -18.34 -0.67
N MET A 104 9.24 -17.52 0.20
CA MET A 104 10.57 -16.95 0.01
C MET A 104 11.69 -17.99 0.10
N ALA A 105 11.45 -19.12 0.75
CA ALA A 105 12.46 -20.20 0.89
C ALA A 105 12.52 -21.09 -0.36
N THR A 106 11.35 -21.36 -0.97
CA THR A 106 11.27 -22.28 -2.12
C THR A 106 11.12 -21.57 -3.45
N GLY A 107 10.78 -20.27 -3.46
CA GLY A 107 10.48 -19.50 -4.66
C GLY A 107 9.15 -19.87 -5.33
N LYS A 108 8.30 -20.65 -4.67
CA LYS A 108 7.02 -21.09 -5.23
C LYS A 108 5.92 -20.09 -4.95
N PHE A 109 5.07 -19.87 -5.96
CA PHE A 109 3.86 -19.08 -5.83
C PHE A 109 2.64 -19.94 -5.58
N GLU A 110 1.75 -19.42 -4.73
CA GLU A 110 0.34 -19.84 -4.61
C GLU A 110 -0.53 -18.67 -5.07
N THR A 111 -1.59 -18.96 -5.80
CA THR A 111 -2.48 -17.93 -6.37
C THR A 111 -3.89 -18.11 -5.88
N TRP A 112 -4.53 -17.00 -5.51
CA TRP A 112 -5.95 -16.92 -5.18
C TRP A 112 -6.65 -16.00 -6.16
N LYS A 113 -7.72 -16.49 -6.74
CA LYS A 113 -8.66 -15.73 -7.58
C LYS A 113 -10.00 -15.64 -6.83
N PRO A 114 -10.09 -14.76 -5.82
CA PRO A 114 -11.23 -14.77 -4.89
C PRO A 114 -12.56 -14.51 -5.59
N TYR A 115 -12.54 -13.92 -6.76
CA TYR A 115 -13.73 -13.49 -7.49
C TYR A 115 -14.08 -14.36 -8.70
N GLU A 116 -13.42 -15.49 -8.92
CA GLU A 116 -13.62 -16.32 -10.11
C GLU A 116 -15.08 -16.80 -10.29
N SER A 117 -15.79 -17.01 -9.17
CA SER A 117 -17.22 -17.37 -9.18
C SER A 117 -18.18 -16.21 -8.93
N MET A 118 -17.67 -14.99 -8.77
CA MET A 118 -18.44 -13.80 -8.42
C MET A 118 -18.69 -12.91 -9.62
N LYS A 119 -19.85 -12.25 -9.63
CA LYS A 119 -20.19 -11.24 -10.65
C LYS A 119 -19.94 -9.84 -10.09
N GLY A 120 -19.40 -8.97 -10.92
CA GLY A 120 -19.23 -7.56 -10.58
C GLY A 120 -17.82 -7.04 -10.81
N PRO A 121 -17.61 -5.77 -10.56
CA PRO A 121 -16.33 -5.10 -10.81
C PRO A 121 -15.34 -5.30 -9.64
N HIS A 122 -15.06 -6.54 -9.27
CA HIS A 122 -14.13 -6.84 -8.19
C HIS A 122 -12.67 -6.60 -8.58
N SER A 123 -11.87 -6.14 -7.62
CA SER A 123 -10.42 -6.02 -7.81
C SER A 123 -9.69 -5.98 -6.47
N VAL A 124 -8.58 -6.69 -6.34
CA VAL A 124 -7.72 -6.65 -5.17
C VAL A 124 -6.80 -5.43 -5.24
N TYR A 125 -6.79 -4.60 -4.19
CA TYR A 125 -5.92 -3.42 -4.13
C TYR A 125 -4.88 -3.52 -3.01
N GLY A 126 -5.13 -3.01 -1.80
CA GLY A 126 -4.22 -3.18 -0.66
C GLY A 126 -4.33 -4.56 -0.04
N ILE A 127 -3.21 -5.15 0.39
CA ILE A 127 -3.16 -6.46 1.07
C ILE A 127 -2.45 -6.31 2.41
N TYR A 128 -3.02 -6.93 3.45
CA TYR A 128 -2.52 -6.85 4.82
C TYR A 128 -2.66 -8.18 5.54
N ALA A 129 -1.76 -8.48 6.47
CA ALA A 129 -1.88 -9.65 7.34
C ALA A 129 -2.17 -9.22 8.78
N ASP A 130 -3.09 -9.91 9.46
CA ASP A 130 -3.29 -9.75 10.91
C ASP A 130 -2.30 -10.61 11.72
N SER A 131 -2.33 -10.50 13.05
CA SER A 131 -1.45 -11.27 13.95
C SER A 131 -1.72 -12.78 13.94
N ARG A 132 -2.85 -13.21 13.37
CA ARG A 132 -3.26 -14.62 13.23
C ARG A 132 -2.98 -15.17 11.84
N ASN A 133 -2.31 -14.38 10.99
CA ASN A 133 -2.00 -14.69 9.61
C ASN A 133 -3.23 -14.78 8.67
N ASN A 134 -4.37 -14.24 9.05
CA ASN A 134 -5.43 -14.01 8.09
C ASN A 134 -4.99 -12.89 7.14
N ILE A 135 -5.32 -13.05 5.86
CA ILE A 135 -5.05 -12.04 4.86
C ILE A 135 -6.28 -11.20 4.64
N PHE A 136 -6.11 -9.90 4.75
CA PHE A 136 -7.13 -8.92 4.41
C PHE A 136 -6.73 -8.17 3.16
N PHE A 137 -7.71 -7.78 2.38
CA PHE A 137 -7.46 -7.00 1.17
C PHE A 137 -8.60 -6.02 0.90
N MET A 138 -8.27 -4.95 0.20
CA MET A 138 -9.25 -3.97 -0.24
C MET A 138 -9.84 -4.39 -1.57
N ASP A 139 -11.12 -4.70 -1.60
CA ASP A 139 -11.86 -4.91 -2.85
C ASP A 139 -12.32 -3.55 -3.39
N PHE A 140 -11.44 -2.94 -4.16
CA PHE A 140 -11.67 -1.61 -4.70
C PHE A 140 -12.88 -1.53 -5.63
N GLY A 141 -13.10 -2.58 -6.43
CA GLY A 141 -14.25 -2.68 -7.33
C GLY A 141 -15.56 -3.04 -6.63
N GLY A 142 -15.48 -4.01 -5.72
CA GLY A 142 -16.62 -4.57 -4.99
C GLY A 142 -16.96 -3.86 -3.67
N GLU A 143 -16.23 -2.79 -3.32
CA GLU A 143 -16.54 -1.94 -2.17
C GLU A 143 -16.57 -2.69 -0.82
N SER A 144 -15.60 -3.57 -0.63
CA SER A 144 -15.53 -4.42 0.55
C SER A 144 -14.11 -4.53 1.11
N VAL A 145 -14.01 -4.90 2.38
CA VAL A 145 -12.82 -5.50 2.94
C VAL A 145 -12.96 -7.02 2.81
N GLY A 146 -12.04 -7.66 2.11
CA GLY A 146 -12.00 -9.11 1.99
C GLY A 146 -11.10 -9.74 3.04
N ARG A 147 -11.45 -10.93 3.53
CA ARG A 147 -10.60 -11.77 4.38
C ARG A 147 -10.43 -13.15 3.79
N ILE A 148 -9.20 -13.64 3.74
CA ILE A 148 -8.88 -15.06 3.56
C ILE A 148 -8.42 -15.60 4.91
N ASP A 149 -9.18 -16.54 5.44
CA ASP A 149 -8.86 -17.20 6.71
C ASP A 149 -7.62 -18.08 6.55
N ALA A 150 -6.66 -17.92 7.45
CA ALA A 150 -5.36 -18.60 7.37
C ALA A 150 -5.44 -20.12 7.42
N LYS A 151 -6.43 -20.67 8.13
CA LYS A 151 -6.59 -22.12 8.36
C LYS A 151 -7.51 -22.75 7.34
N THR A 152 -8.69 -22.18 7.16
CA THR A 152 -9.75 -22.74 6.32
C THR A 152 -9.67 -22.29 4.87
N ARG A 153 -8.90 -21.22 4.60
CA ARG A 153 -8.79 -20.54 3.30
C ARG A 153 -10.12 -19.97 2.78
N LYS A 154 -11.12 -19.89 3.67
CA LYS A 154 -12.42 -19.33 3.32
C LYS A 154 -12.31 -17.84 3.07
N LEU A 155 -12.89 -17.42 1.95
CA LEU A 155 -13.12 -16.01 1.65
C LEU A 155 -14.36 -15.50 2.40
N THR A 156 -14.23 -14.32 2.99
CA THR A 156 -15.36 -13.55 3.53
C THR A 156 -15.22 -12.12 3.03
N LEU A 157 -16.31 -11.52 2.57
CA LEU A 157 -16.36 -10.09 2.19
C LEU A 157 -17.17 -9.32 3.22
N TYR A 158 -16.65 -8.21 3.65
CA TYR A 158 -17.29 -7.27 4.57
C TYR A 158 -17.57 -5.97 3.78
N PRO A 159 -18.81 -5.74 3.32
CA PRO A 159 -19.15 -4.50 2.62
C PRO A 159 -18.85 -3.27 3.48
N THR A 160 -18.27 -2.25 2.89
CA THR A 160 -18.07 -0.96 3.57
C THR A 160 -19.40 -0.31 3.85
N PRO A 161 -19.57 0.36 5.00
CA PRO A 161 -20.86 0.98 5.37
C PRO A 161 -21.33 2.04 4.36
N THR A 162 -20.38 2.79 3.79
CA THR A 162 -20.70 3.79 2.78
C THR A 162 -20.65 3.20 1.37
N PRO A 163 -21.77 3.24 0.61
CA PRO A 163 -21.79 2.81 -0.79
C PRO A 163 -20.82 3.61 -1.65
N ARG A 164 -20.27 2.98 -2.66
CA ARG A 164 -19.28 3.55 -3.59
C ARG A 164 -18.01 4.05 -2.91
N SER A 165 -17.61 3.42 -1.80
CA SER A 165 -16.46 3.81 -1.00
C SER A 165 -15.13 3.73 -1.75
N ARG A 166 -14.95 2.72 -2.61
CA ARG A 166 -13.71 2.45 -3.33
C ARG A 166 -12.50 2.36 -2.39
N PRO A 167 -12.47 1.36 -1.47
CA PRO A 167 -11.38 1.23 -0.52
C PRO A 167 -10.05 0.97 -1.23
N ARG A 168 -9.01 1.71 -0.86
CA ARG A 168 -7.71 1.66 -1.54
C ARG A 168 -6.58 1.16 -0.68
N ARG A 169 -5.78 2.08 -0.14
CA ARG A 169 -4.56 1.77 0.61
C ARG A 169 -4.72 2.13 2.07
N GLY A 170 -3.90 1.52 2.87
CA GLY A 170 -3.85 1.75 4.29
C GLY A 170 -2.79 0.93 4.99
N ARG A 171 -2.99 0.69 6.27
CA ARG A 171 -2.08 -0.09 7.11
C ARG A 171 -2.84 -0.90 8.15
N MET A 172 -2.33 -2.09 8.44
CA MET A 172 -2.70 -2.84 9.63
C MET A 172 -1.91 -2.29 10.82
N ASP A 173 -2.57 -1.91 11.91
CA ASP A 173 -1.91 -1.47 13.12
C ASP A 173 -1.57 -2.64 14.07
N GLY A 174 -0.91 -2.32 15.19
CA GLY A 174 -0.51 -3.31 16.20
C GLY A 174 -1.66 -4.01 16.92
N GLU A 175 -2.88 -3.48 16.81
CA GLU A 175 -4.09 -4.00 17.44
C GLU A 175 -4.98 -4.77 16.46
N ASP A 176 -4.46 -5.14 15.28
CA ASP A 176 -5.17 -5.82 14.20
C ASP A 176 -6.35 -5.02 13.64
N ARG A 177 -6.21 -3.69 13.57
CA ARG A 177 -7.16 -2.82 12.87
C ARG A 177 -6.57 -2.37 11.56
N ILE A 178 -7.36 -2.41 10.50
CA ILE A 178 -6.99 -1.90 9.19
C ILE A 178 -7.48 -0.47 9.08
N TRP A 179 -6.57 0.47 8.91
CA TRP A 179 -6.85 1.86 8.59
C TRP A 179 -6.70 2.02 7.09
N PHE A 180 -7.71 2.54 6.41
CA PHE A 180 -7.70 2.60 4.94
C PHE A 180 -8.42 3.84 4.40
N ALA A 181 -8.09 4.18 3.16
CA ALA A 181 -8.73 5.27 2.47
C ALA A 181 -9.94 4.80 1.68
N GLU A 182 -11.07 5.47 1.86
CA GLU A 182 -12.27 5.34 1.04
C GLU A 182 -12.26 6.44 -0.02
N TRP A 183 -11.56 6.16 -1.08
CA TRP A 183 -11.18 7.13 -2.10
C TRP A 183 -12.35 7.91 -2.69
N ARG A 184 -13.46 7.24 -2.98
CA ARG A 184 -14.64 7.87 -3.59
C ARG A 184 -15.65 8.37 -2.55
N ALA A 185 -15.69 7.76 -1.38
CA ALA A 185 -16.56 8.20 -0.30
C ALA A 185 -16.03 9.41 0.47
N GLU A 186 -14.81 9.87 0.15
CA GLU A 186 -14.17 11.01 0.84
C GLU A 186 -14.03 10.75 2.35
N LYS A 187 -13.58 9.54 2.74
CA LYS A 187 -13.49 9.14 4.14
C LYS A 187 -12.17 8.44 4.46
N ILE A 188 -11.83 8.45 5.73
CA ILE A 188 -10.94 7.48 6.36
C ILE A 188 -11.82 6.37 6.93
N GLY A 189 -11.53 5.13 6.58
CA GLY A 189 -12.16 3.94 7.15
C GLY A 189 -11.24 3.24 8.15
N MET A 190 -11.82 2.57 9.12
CA MET A 190 -11.16 1.61 9.99
C MET A 190 -12.00 0.35 10.06
N PHE A 191 -11.36 -0.80 9.89
CA PHE A 191 -11.96 -2.11 10.10
C PHE A 191 -11.22 -2.84 11.23
N ASP A 192 -11.94 -3.15 12.30
CA ASP A 192 -11.40 -3.96 13.38
C ASP A 192 -11.59 -5.45 13.03
N THR A 193 -10.47 -6.14 12.83
CA THR A 193 -10.50 -7.55 12.39
C THR A 193 -10.94 -8.53 13.48
N ARG A 194 -10.99 -8.10 14.74
CA ARG A 194 -11.38 -8.94 15.88
C ARG A 194 -12.88 -8.89 16.12
N THR A 195 -13.46 -7.70 15.99
CA THR A 195 -14.91 -7.47 16.18
C THR A 195 -15.69 -7.48 14.87
N GLU A 196 -14.98 -7.44 13.75
CA GLU A 196 -15.53 -7.36 12.38
C GLU A 196 -16.43 -6.12 12.19
N THR A 197 -16.03 -4.99 12.79
CA THR A 197 -16.79 -3.74 12.77
C THR A 197 -16.04 -2.62 12.06
N PHE A 198 -16.81 -1.72 11.45
CA PHE A 198 -16.28 -0.54 10.78
C PHE A 198 -16.48 0.73 11.62
N ARG A 199 -15.56 1.68 11.43
CA ARG A 199 -15.76 3.10 11.76
C ARG A 199 -15.28 3.95 10.60
N GLU A 200 -15.93 5.08 10.35
CA GLU A 200 -15.63 5.99 9.25
C GLU A 200 -15.58 7.43 9.73
N TRP A 201 -14.65 8.21 9.18
CA TRP A 201 -14.50 9.65 9.43
C TRP A 201 -14.51 10.39 8.10
N PRO A 202 -15.47 11.30 7.86
CA PRO A 202 -15.53 12.08 6.64
C PRO A 202 -14.37 13.06 6.56
N VAL A 203 -13.73 13.18 5.40
CA VAL A 203 -12.69 14.16 5.13
C VAL A 203 -13.35 15.53 4.89
N PRO A 204 -12.91 16.63 5.55
CA PRO A 204 -13.61 17.91 5.52
C PRO A 204 -13.53 18.62 4.17
N THR A 205 -12.39 18.52 3.48
CA THR A 205 -12.21 19.18 2.18
C THR A 205 -12.82 18.33 1.06
N PRO A 206 -13.81 18.84 0.32
CA PRO A 206 -14.41 18.11 -0.79
C PRO A 206 -13.42 17.79 -1.89
N TYR A 207 -13.65 16.70 -2.61
CA TYR A 207 -12.81 16.22 -3.74
C TYR A 207 -11.38 15.87 -3.35
N THR A 208 -11.13 15.61 -2.06
CA THR A 208 -9.82 15.23 -1.55
C THR A 208 -9.32 13.92 -2.16
N ALA A 209 -10.22 12.96 -2.38
CA ALA A 209 -9.88 11.63 -2.85
C ALA A 209 -8.72 11.02 -2.04
N PRO A 210 -8.94 10.73 -0.73
CA PRO A 210 -7.91 10.15 0.12
C PRO A 210 -7.42 8.84 -0.50
N TYR A 211 -6.12 8.58 -0.43
CA TYR A 211 -5.55 7.44 -1.17
C TYR A 211 -4.87 6.40 -0.30
N ASP A 212 -4.18 6.83 0.73
CA ASP A 212 -3.47 5.99 1.69
C ASP A 212 -3.70 6.52 3.11
N VAL A 213 -3.69 5.65 4.11
CA VAL A 213 -3.92 6.01 5.51
C VAL A 213 -2.88 5.35 6.39
N VAL A 214 -2.38 6.09 7.36
CA VAL A 214 -1.44 5.59 8.36
C VAL A 214 -1.79 6.15 9.74
N ARG A 215 -1.60 5.35 10.78
CA ARG A 215 -1.72 5.75 12.18
C ARG A 215 -0.32 5.90 12.78
N ASP A 216 -0.08 7.02 13.45
CA ASP A 216 1.19 7.26 14.15
C ASP A 216 1.19 6.65 15.55
N LYS A 217 2.35 6.68 16.21
CA LYS A 217 2.53 6.14 17.57
C LYS A 217 1.72 6.88 18.64
N SER A 218 1.36 8.14 18.40
CA SER A 218 0.50 8.91 19.31
C SER A 218 -0.99 8.58 19.16
N GLY A 219 -1.32 7.75 18.17
CA GLY A 219 -2.70 7.33 17.89
C GLY A 219 -3.44 8.23 16.90
N LYS A 220 -2.84 9.29 16.40
CA LYS A 220 -3.43 10.15 15.37
C LYS A 220 -3.40 9.42 14.02
N VAL A 221 -4.40 9.69 13.19
CA VAL A 221 -4.52 9.08 11.88
C VAL A 221 -4.33 10.12 10.79
N TRP A 222 -3.53 9.75 9.80
CA TRP A 222 -3.09 10.63 8.74
C TRP A 222 -3.49 10.08 7.38
N THR A 223 -3.88 10.98 6.49
CA THR A 223 -4.11 10.68 5.08
C THR A 223 -3.62 11.83 4.21
N ALA A 224 -3.65 11.65 2.91
CA ALA A 224 -3.34 12.70 1.97
C ALA A 224 -4.28 12.68 0.78
N GLY A 225 -4.61 13.86 0.29
CA GLY A 225 -5.48 14.06 -0.85
C GLY A 225 -4.76 13.83 -2.17
N MET A 226 -5.33 12.98 -3.01
CA MET A 226 -4.84 12.80 -4.37
C MET A 226 -5.10 14.04 -5.25
N ASN A 227 -6.20 14.76 -4.98
CA ASN A 227 -6.66 15.85 -5.84
C ASN A 227 -6.59 17.24 -5.21
N THR A 228 -6.26 17.37 -3.92
CA THR A 228 -6.34 18.65 -3.20
C THR A 228 -5.03 19.14 -2.61
N ASP A 229 -3.93 18.47 -2.92
CA ASP A 229 -2.58 18.86 -2.46
C ASP A 229 -2.51 19.13 -0.96
N ARG A 230 -3.09 18.23 -0.16
CA ARG A 230 -3.20 18.35 1.30
C ARG A 230 -2.81 17.08 1.99
N ILE A 231 -2.21 17.26 3.15
CA ILE A 231 -2.09 16.23 4.17
C ILE A 231 -3.13 16.54 5.24
N LEU A 232 -3.77 15.50 5.76
CA LEU A 232 -4.83 15.62 6.76
C LEU A 232 -4.49 14.73 7.94
N ARG A 233 -4.71 15.24 9.15
CA ARG A 233 -4.62 14.50 10.39
C ARG A 233 -5.96 14.57 11.11
N VAL A 234 -6.52 13.43 11.50
CA VAL A 234 -7.75 13.36 12.27
C VAL A 234 -7.47 13.00 13.73
N ASP A 235 -8.11 13.71 14.61
CA ASP A 235 -8.29 13.31 16.00
C ASP A 235 -9.47 12.34 16.09
N LEU A 236 -9.22 11.12 16.56
CA LEU A 236 -10.22 10.05 16.57
C LEU A 236 -11.29 10.21 17.65
N GLU A 237 -11.02 11.01 18.69
CA GLU A 237 -11.94 11.25 19.80
C GLU A 237 -12.91 12.39 19.46
N SER A 238 -12.37 13.52 19.02
CA SER A 238 -13.17 14.70 18.65
C SER A 238 -13.73 14.62 17.23
N GLY A 239 -13.07 13.87 16.32
CA GLY A 239 -13.36 13.86 14.89
C GLY A 239 -12.84 15.11 14.16
N GLU A 240 -12.10 15.98 14.84
CA GLU A 240 -11.53 17.17 14.24
C GLU A 240 -10.32 16.87 13.36
N TYR A 241 -10.17 17.67 12.31
CA TYR A 241 -9.06 17.57 11.37
C TYR A 241 -8.13 18.76 11.45
N ALA A 242 -6.83 18.49 11.37
CA ALA A 242 -5.83 19.46 10.97
C ALA A 242 -5.46 19.22 9.50
N GLU A 243 -5.46 20.28 8.70
CA GLU A 243 -5.09 20.22 7.29
C GLU A 243 -3.79 20.99 7.04
N TYR A 244 -2.89 20.37 6.29
CA TYR A 244 -1.59 20.93 5.93
C TYR A 244 -1.52 21.08 4.40
N PRO A 245 -1.89 22.26 3.85
CA PRO A 245 -1.79 22.53 2.42
C PRO A 245 -0.34 22.47 1.94
N LEU A 246 -0.11 21.85 0.80
CA LEU A 246 1.19 21.81 0.17
C LEU A 246 1.36 22.97 -0.81
N PRO A 247 2.59 23.48 -1.01
CA PRO A 247 2.83 24.68 -1.82
C PRO A 247 2.74 24.44 -3.33
N SER A 248 2.62 23.19 -3.76
CA SER A 248 2.57 22.82 -5.17
C SER A 248 1.68 21.62 -5.41
N GLN A 249 1.24 21.44 -6.65
CA GLN A 249 0.47 20.28 -7.06
C GLN A 249 1.25 18.98 -6.84
N THR A 250 0.59 17.96 -6.30
CA THR A 250 1.27 16.73 -5.84
C THR A 250 0.71 15.42 -6.39
N ASN A 251 -0.58 15.19 -6.39
CA ASN A 251 -1.19 13.88 -6.64
C ASN A 251 -0.62 12.76 -5.73
N ILE A 252 -0.87 12.88 -4.44
CA ILE A 252 -0.28 11.99 -3.43
C ILE A 252 -0.97 10.61 -3.47
N ARG A 253 -0.17 9.56 -3.57
CA ARG A 253 -0.65 8.16 -3.61
C ARG A 253 -0.06 7.26 -2.52
N ARG A 254 0.92 7.74 -1.79
CA ARG A 254 1.56 7.06 -0.67
C ARG A 254 1.90 8.08 0.39
N VAL A 255 1.69 7.71 1.63
CA VAL A 255 2.09 8.50 2.78
C VAL A 255 3.06 7.73 3.66
N PHE A 256 4.03 8.42 4.18
CA PHE A 256 4.98 7.87 5.11
C PHE A 256 5.11 8.81 6.31
N ILE A 257 5.02 8.25 7.51
CA ILE A 257 5.23 8.98 8.76
C ILE A 257 6.52 8.50 9.41
N ASP A 258 7.39 9.45 9.68
CA ASP A 258 8.50 9.28 10.61
C ASP A 258 8.07 9.83 11.97
N ASP A 259 7.70 8.94 12.85
CA ASP A 259 7.25 9.22 14.22
C ASP A 259 8.32 8.87 15.28
N ALA A 260 9.59 8.85 14.87
CA ALA A 260 10.70 8.76 15.79
C ALA A 260 10.79 9.99 16.71
N THR A 261 10.24 11.12 16.26
CA THR A 261 10.10 12.36 17.04
C THR A 261 8.63 12.78 17.12
N LEU A 262 8.30 13.67 18.07
CA LEU A 262 6.98 14.31 18.19
C LEU A 262 7.17 15.84 18.13
N PRO A 263 6.39 16.54 17.29
CA PRO A 263 5.45 16.01 16.30
C PRO A 263 6.12 15.14 15.24
N PRO A 264 5.39 14.20 14.62
CA PRO A 264 5.96 13.34 13.59
C PRO A 264 6.24 14.11 12.32
N THR A 265 7.21 13.64 11.54
CA THR A 265 7.49 14.16 10.20
C THR A 265 6.74 13.35 9.15
N PHE A 266 6.10 14.03 8.23
CA PHE A 266 5.36 13.43 7.14
C PHE A 266 6.12 13.54 5.83
N TRP A 267 6.17 12.45 5.07
CA TRP A 267 6.87 12.38 3.80
C TRP A 267 5.93 11.89 2.68
N VAL A 268 5.96 12.60 1.57
CA VAL A 268 5.17 12.22 0.38
C VAL A 268 5.97 12.39 -0.90
N GLY A 269 5.76 11.47 -1.83
CA GLY A 269 6.23 11.62 -3.19
C GLY A 269 5.27 12.51 -3.99
N ASN A 270 5.82 13.46 -4.71
CA ASN A 270 5.08 14.32 -5.62
C ASN A 270 5.11 13.74 -7.04
N ASN A 271 3.98 13.21 -7.50
CA ASN A 271 3.89 12.59 -8.81
C ASN A 271 3.85 13.61 -9.98
N HIS A 272 3.50 14.87 -9.71
CA HIS A 272 3.44 15.90 -10.76
C HIS A 272 4.79 16.53 -11.06
N HIS A 273 5.64 16.68 -10.03
CA HIS A 273 6.91 17.38 -10.15
C HIS A 273 8.14 16.50 -9.86
N ALA A 274 7.95 15.20 -9.67
CA ALA A 274 9.02 14.25 -9.35
C ALA A 274 9.91 14.71 -8.17
N THR A 275 9.27 15.24 -7.11
CA THR A 275 9.95 15.72 -5.90
C THR A 275 9.53 14.92 -4.68
N LEU A 276 10.35 14.91 -3.68
CA LEU A 276 10.03 14.43 -2.34
C LEU A 276 9.66 15.64 -1.47
N VAL A 277 8.48 15.60 -0.86
CA VAL A 277 8.00 16.66 0.04
C VAL A 277 8.09 16.16 1.48
N LYS A 278 8.76 16.95 2.32
CA LYS A 278 8.77 16.81 3.78
C LYS A 278 7.82 17.82 4.39
N VAL A 279 6.95 17.37 5.29
CA VAL A 279 6.08 18.23 6.07
C VAL A 279 6.37 18.01 7.55
N GLU A 280 6.68 19.09 8.24
CA GLU A 280 6.93 19.13 9.68
C GLU A 280 5.78 19.90 10.32
N PRO A 281 4.79 19.20 10.94
CA PRO A 281 3.71 19.86 11.66
C PRO A 281 4.24 20.75 12.78
N LEU A 282 3.56 21.85 13.03
CA LEU A 282 3.93 22.77 14.12
C LEU A 282 3.22 22.45 15.44
N ASP A 283 2.27 21.52 15.40
CA ASP A 283 1.37 21.15 16.51
C ASP A 283 1.32 19.63 16.79
#